data_45d9fe43bb6f7334538010546e56dcd3
#
_entry.id   45d9fe43bb6f7334538010546e56dcd3
#
_cell.length_a   1.000
_cell.length_b   1.000
_cell.length_c   1.000
_cell.angle_alpha   90.00
_cell.angle_beta   90.00
_cell.angle_gamma   90.00
#
_symmetry.space_group_name_H-M   'P 1'
#
loop_
_entity.id
_entity.type
_entity.pdbx_description
1 polymer ?
#
loop_
_entity_poly.entity_id
_entity_poly.type
_entity_poly.pdbx_seq_one_letter_code
_entity_poly.pdbx_strand_id
1 'polypeptide(L)'
;RPCQNLVQAGFRADLLIHEATFADDEMSHAIRKKHSTFGEALKIGAAMQARWILATHFSSRYGLPDLGELDIKSLRNVMIAFDLMRIKLWPLGSAMPTLSIMYPAMYHLFERERDDKHRRSSRLRDLESLFDSDDGDDDSIVRRV
;
A
#
# COMPACT_ATOMS: atom_id res chain seq x y z
N ARG A 1 -13.26 -4.36 4.61
CA ARG A 1 -14.18 -5.14 3.74
C ARG A 1 -15.36 -4.27 3.30
N PRO A 2 -15.87 -4.43 2.06
CA PRO A 2 -17.06 -3.72 1.60
C PRO A 2 -18.23 -3.85 2.57
N CYS A 3 -18.87 -2.74 2.87
CA CYS A 3 -19.96 -2.66 3.86
C CYS A 3 -21.10 -1.80 3.32
N GLN A 4 -22.26 -2.40 3.09
CA GLN A 4 -23.42 -1.71 2.54
C GLN A 4 -23.96 -0.62 3.50
N ASN A 5 -23.88 -0.87 4.81
CA ASN A 5 -24.31 0.13 5.80
C ASN A 5 -23.42 1.39 5.75
N LEU A 6 -22.12 1.22 5.50
CA LEU A 6 -21.21 2.35 5.30
C LEU A 6 -21.59 3.16 4.06
N VAL A 7 -21.91 2.47 2.94
CA VAL A 7 -22.35 3.13 1.71
C VAL A 7 -23.62 3.96 1.93
N GLN A 8 -24.60 3.41 2.64
CA GLN A 8 -25.84 4.12 2.95
C GLN A 8 -25.61 5.32 3.89
N ALA A 9 -24.83 5.11 4.96
CA ALA A 9 -24.55 6.16 5.93
C ALA A 9 -23.75 7.34 5.35
N GLY A 10 -22.84 7.05 4.41
CA GLY A 10 -21.99 8.05 3.78
C GLY A 10 -22.45 8.50 2.39
N PHE A 11 -23.68 8.21 1.99
CA PHE A 11 -24.18 8.58 0.67
C PHE A 11 -24.00 10.08 0.39
N ARG A 12 -23.31 10.41 -0.72
CA ARG A 12 -22.94 11.78 -1.13
C ARG A 12 -22.02 12.52 -0.15
N ALA A 13 -21.20 11.78 0.60
CA ALA A 13 -20.18 12.39 1.45
C ALA A 13 -19.23 13.28 0.64
N ASP A 14 -18.80 14.42 1.23
CA ASP A 14 -17.77 15.26 0.61
C ASP A 14 -16.42 14.58 0.58
N LEU A 15 -16.08 13.79 1.60
CA LEU A 15 -14.83 13.04 1.69
C LEU A 15 -15.08 11.67 2.33
N LEU A 16 -14.72 10.60 1.61
CA LEU A 16 -14.58 9.27 2.17
C LEU A 16 -13.09 9.04 2.52
N ILE A 17 -12.81 8.73 3.78
CA ILE A 17 -11.51 8.19 4.20
C ILE A 17 -11.67 6.70 4.39
N HIS A 18 -10.93 5.89 3.63
CA HIS A 18 -11.06 4.43 3.65
C HIS A 18 -9.71 3.76 3.65
N GLU A 19 -9.58 2.66 4.42
CA GLU A 19 -8.39 1.83 4.36
C GLU A 19 -8.30 1.09 3.01
N ALA A 20 -7.07 0.93 2.53
CA ALA A 20 -6.74 0.27 1.28
C ALA A 20 -5.43 -0.51 1.45
N THR A 21 -5.44 -1.43 2.44
CA THR A 21 -4.23 -2.09 2.96
C THR A 21 -3.54 -2.93 1.90
N PHE A 22 -4.29 -3.56 1.01
CA PHE A 22 -3.79 -4.53 0.04
C PHE A 22 -4.00 -4.05 -1.40
N ALA A 23 -3.10 -4.47 -2.31
CA ALA A 23 -3.33 -4.39 -3.73
C ALA A 23 -4.42 -5.40 -4.17
N ASP A 24 -4.99 -5.24 -5.37
CA ASP A 24 -6.14 -6.04 -5.78
C ASP A 24 -5.79 -7.51 -6.08
N ASP A 25 -4.56 -7.81 -6.46
CA ASP A 25 -4.01 -9.16 -6.59
C ASP A 25 -3.86 -9.89 -5.25
N GLU A 26 -3.82 -9.15 -4.13
CA GLU A 26 -3.74 -9.67 -2.76
C GLU A 26 -5.11 -9.87 -2.09
N MET A 27 -6.18 -10.03 -2.85
CA MET A 27 -7.56 -10.16 -2.36
C MET A 27 -7.71 -11.28 -1.31
N SER A 28 -7.04 -12.42 -1.49
CA SER A 28 -7.08 -13.54 -0.55
C SER A 28 -6.53 -13.16 0.84
N HIS A 29 -5.47 -12.35 0.87
CA HIS A 29 -4.88 -11.80 2.09
C HIS A 29 -5.80 -10.77 2.73
N ALA A 30 -6.39 -9.88 1.94
CA ALA A 30 -7.35 -8.89 2.41
C ALA A 30 -8.54 -9.56 3.13
N ILE A 31 -9.10 -10.63 2.54
CA ILE A 31 -10.19 -11.40 3.14
C ILE A 31 -9.77 -11.99 4.49
N ARG A 32 -8.65 -12.71 4.52
CA ARG A 32 -8.16 -13.40 5.71
C ARG A 32 -7.83 -12.45 6.87
N LYS A 33 -7.28 -11.28 6.53
CA LYS A 33 -6.88 -10.24 7.50
C LYS A 33 -8.01 -9.26 7.82
N LYS A 34 -9.17 -9.38 7.17
CA LYS A 34 -10.34 -8.50 7.33
C LYS A 34 -10.06 -7.03 6.95
N HIS A 35 -9.17 -6.85 5.97
CA HIS A 35 -8.87 -5.57 5.36
C HIS A 35 -9.48 -5.45 3.97
N SER A 36 -9.39 -4.27 3.36
CA SER A 36 -9.84 -4.01 2.00
C SER A 36 -8.66 -3.91 1.04
N THR A 37 -8.93 -4.23 -0.23
CA THR A 37 -8.02 -3.86 -1.31
C THR A 37 -8.27 -2.42 -1.75
N PHE A 38 -7.34 -1.87 -2.54
CA PHE A 38 -7.48 -0.54 -3.12
C PHE A 38 -8.73 -0.43 -4.01
N GLY A 39 -8.96 -1.41 -4.89
CA GLY A 39 -10.16 -1.45 -5.75
C GLY A 39 -11.46 -1.60 -4.95
N GLU A 40 -11.46 -2.31 -3.81
CA GLU A 40 -12.62 -2.36 -2.92
C GLU A 40 -12.92 -0.97 -2.32
N ALA A 41 -11.89 -0.23 -1.89
CA ALA A 41 -12.05 1.14 -1.39
C ALA A 41 -12.62 2.08 -2.45
N LEU A 42 -12.14 1.98 -3.70
CA LEU A 42 -12.68 2.74 -4.84
C LEU A 42 -14.15 2.40 -5.13
N LYS A 43 -14.50 1.11 -5.12
CA LYS A 43 -15.90 0.66 -5.33
C LYS A 43 -16.84 1.19 -4.26
N ILE A 44 -16.41 1.23 -2.99
CA ILE A 44 -17.18 1.83 -1.90
C ILE A 44 -17.36 3.32 -2.15
N GLY A 45 -16.31 4.05 -2.49
CA GLY A 45 -16.39 5.49 -2.78
C GLY A 45 -17.33 5.80 -3.95
N ALA A 46 -17.27 5.01 -5.01
CA ALA A 46 -18.17 5.14 -6.17
C ALA A 46 -19.64 4.84 -5.81
N ALA A 47 -19.89 3.74 -5.10
CA ALA A 47 -21.25 3.38 -4.64
C ALA A 47 -21.83 4.42 -3.68
N MET A 48 -20.98 5.04 -2.84
CA MET A 48 -21.33 6.12 -1.94
C MET A 48 -21.57 7.45 -2.68
N GLN A 49 -21.15 7.57 -3.95
CA GLN A 49 -21.09 8.83 -4.69
C GLN A 49 -20.26 9.89 -3.93
N ALA A 50 -19.21 9.46 -3.26
CA ALA A 50 -18.33 10.35 -2.52
C ALA A 50 -17.67 11.35 -3.49
N ARG A 51 -17.63 12.63 -3.11
CA ARG A 51 -17.01 13.67 -3.91
C ARG A 51 -15.50 13.48 -4.00
N TRP A 52 -14.88 13.08 -2.87
CA TRP A 52 -13.45 12.78 -2.76
C TRP A 52 -13.25 11.46 -2.01
N ILE A 53 -12.22 10.73 -2.39
CA ILE A 53 -11.80 9.49 -1.74
C ILE A 53 -10.35 9.67 -1.29
N LEU A 54 -10.08 9.49 -0.01
CA LEU A 54 -8.73 9.44 0.56
C LEU A 54 -8.45 8.00 0.97
N ALA A 55 -7.66 7.30 0.17
CA ALA A 55 -7.19 5.96 0.48
C ALA A 55 -6.01 6.04 1.46
N THR A 56 -6.02 5.21 2.49
CA THR A 56 -5.02 5.21 3.56
C THR A 56 -4.65 3.80 4.01
N HIS A 57 -3.72 3.67 4.97
CA HIS A 57 -3.36 2.40 5.59
C HIS A 57 -2.76 1.38 4.62
N PHE A 58 -1.94 1.84 3.69
CA PHE A 58 -1.24 0.96 2.75
C PHE A 58 -0.23 0.08 3.48
N SER A 59 -0.16 -1.20 3.10
CA SER A 59 0.83 -2.11 3.65
C SER A 59 2.23 -1.75 3.18
N SER A 60 3.15 -1.50 4.11
CA SER A 60 4.56 -1.25 3.78
C SER A 60 5.27 -2.45 3.14
N ARG A 61 4.65 -3.62 3.14
CA ARG A 61 5.21 -4.86 2.56
C ARG A 61 5.01 -4.95 1.06
N TYR A 62 3.90 -4.40 0.55
CA TYR A 62 3.49 -4.56 -0.85
C TYR A 62 3.68 -3.30 -1.69
N GLY A 63 4.11 -2.20 -1.05
CA GLY A 63 4.24 -0.91 -1.71
C GLY A 63 2.89 -0.25 -2.03
N LEU A 64 2.90 0.77 -2.89
CA LEU A 64 1.66 1.33 -3.43
C LEU A 64 1.03 0.35 -4.41
N PRO A 65 -0.31 0.34 -4.52
CA PRO A 65 -0.99 -0.47 -5.53
C PRO A 65 -0.46 -0.11 -6.91
N ASP A 66 -0.20 -1.15 -7.72
CA ASP A 66 0.10 -0.93 -9.13
C ASP A 66 -1.15 -0.34 -9.80
N LEU A 67 -1.05 0.92 -10.21
CA LEU A 67 -2.11 1.64 -10.89
C LEU A 67 -2.01 1.49 -12.42
N GLY A 68 -1.05 0.68 -12.92
CA GLY A 68 -0.75 0.56 -14.35
C GLY A 68 -1.94 0.14 -15.21
N GLU A 69 -2.87 -0.65 -14.66
CA GLU A 69 -4.10 -1.07 -15.34
C GLU A 69 -5.29 -0.12 -15.11
N LEU A 70 -5.18 0.81 -14.15
CA LEU A 70 -6.24 1.74 -13.84
C LEU A 70 -6.11 3.00 -14.72
N ASP A 71 -7.22 3.41 -15.33
CA ASP A 71 -7.27 4.70 -16.00
C ASP A 71 -7.10 5.84 -14.97
N ILE A 72 -5.86 6.31 -14.84
CA ILE A 72 -5.49 7.39 -13.90
C ILE A 72 -6.38 8.63 -14.09
N LYS A 73 -6.90 8.85 -15.31
CA LYS A 73 -7.84 9.96 -15.57
C LYS A 73 -9.17 9.76 -14.85
N SER A 74 -9.59 8.52 -14.61
CA SER A 74 -10.78 8.20 -13.84
C SER A 74 -10.61 8.46 -12.33
N LEU A 75 -9.35 8.57 -11.85
CA LEU A 75 -9.01 8.76 -10.43
C LEU A 75 -8.86 10.24 -10.02
N ARG A 76 -9.54 11.15 -10.73
CA ARG A 76 -9.44 12.61 -10.48
C ARG A 76 -9.90 13.04 -9.10
N ASN A 77 -10.71 12.25 -8.43
CA ASN A 77 -11.21 12.51 -7.08
C ASN A 77 -10.60 11.56 -6.03
N VAL A 78 -9.54 10.82 -6.38
CA VAL A 78 -8.87 9.90 -5.48
C VAL A 78 -7.53 10.48 -5.02
N MET A 79 -7.27 10.38 -3.73
CA MET A 79 -6.02 10.77 -3.08
C MET A 79 -5.44 9.57 -2.32
N ILE A 80 -4.12 9.51 -2.22
CA ILE A 80 -3.40 8.58 -1.36
C ILE A 80 -2.87 9.37 -0.15
N ALA A 81 -3.20 8.87 1.05
CA ALA A 81 -2.64 9.43 2.28
C ALA A 81 -1.22 8.91 2.51
N PHE A 82 -0.37 9.78 3.00
CA PHE A 82 0.97 9.46 3.47
C PHE A 82 1.25 10.17 4.81
N ASP A 83 2.26 9.72 5.51
CA ASP A 83 2.59 10.23 6.83
C ASP A 83 2.80 11.74 6.82
N LEU A 84 2.25 12.41 7.83
CA LEU A 84 2.28 13.86 8.01
C LEU A 84 1.53 14.67 6.92
N MET A 85 0.79 14.02 6.01
CA MET A 85 -0.04 14.70 5.03
C MET A 85 -1.10 15.58 5.71
N ARG A 86 -1.22 16.82 5.26
CA ARG A 86 -2.24 17.75 5.72
C ARG A 86 -3.18 18.11 4.57
N ILE A 87 -4.47 17.95 4.79
CA ILE A 87 -5.52 18.28 3.83
C ILE A 87 -6.40 19.36 4.43
N LYS A 88 -6.61 20.45 3.69
CA LYS A 88 -7.60 21.46 4.05
C LYS A 88 -8.97 21.01 3.56
N LEU A 89 -9.91 20.82 4.49
CA LEU A 89 -11.27 20.41 4.14
C LEU A 89 -12.11 21.56 3.57
N TRP A 90 -11.67 22.80 3.71
CA TRP A 90 -12.40 23.95 3.18
C TRP A 90 -11.44 25.00 2.57
N PRO A 91 -11.72 25.51 1.36
CA PRO A 91 -12.71 25.02 0.39
C PRO A 91 -12.25 23.70 -0.26
N LEU A 92 -13.06 22.67 -0.17
CA LEU A 92 -12.83 21.41 -0.85
C LEU A 92 -12.90 21.65 -2.38
N GLY A 93 -11.81 21.45 -3.09
CA GLY A 93 -11.87 21.34 -4.55
C GLY A 93 -10.89 22.19 -5.38
N SER A 94 -10.25 23.22 -4.85
CA SER A 94 -9.42 24.09 -5.70
C SER A 94 -7.96 23.66 -5.86
N ALA A 95 -7.46 22.75 -5.05
CA ALA A 95 -6.06 22.25 -5.15
C ALA A 95 -5.87 20.93 -4.39
N MET A 96 -6.79 19.97 -4.58
CA MET A 96 -6.60 18.66 -3.96
C MET A 96 -5.51 17.88 -4.71
N PRO A 97 -4.51 17.35 -3.99
CA PRO A 97 -3.46 16.53 -4.59
C PRO A 97 -4.03 15.17 -4.98
N THR A 98 -4.70 15.11 -6.13
CA THR A 98 -5.30 13.88 -6.64
C THR A 98 -4.25 12.96 -7.25
N LEU A 99 -4.55 11.67 -7.32
CA LEU A 99 -3.66 10.69 -7.93
C LEU A 99 -3.28 11.05 -9.37
N SER A 100 -4.20 11.61 -10.14
CA SER A 100 -3.93 12.02 -11.51
C SER A 100 -2.81 13.08 -11.63
N ILE A 101 -2.59 13.87 -10.58
CA ILE A 101 -1.56 14.92 -10.53
C ILE A 101 -0.29 14.42 -9.84
N MET A 102 -0.44 13.68 -8.74
CA MET A 102 0.68 13.31 -7.87
C MET A 102 1.35 11.99 -8.25
N TYR A 103 0.57 11.05 -8.82
CA TYR A 103 1.06 9.70 -9.09
C TYR A 103 2.34 9.65 -9.93
N PRO A 104 2.48 10.41 -11.02
CA PRO A 104 3.71 10.37 -11.82
C PRO A 104 4.95 10.78 -11.04
N ALA A 105 4.83 11.75 -10.12
CA ALA A 105 5.95 12.20 -9.30
C ALA A 105 6.24 11.26 -8.13
N MET A 106 5.19 10.69 -7.53
CA MET A 106 5.31 9.78 -6.39
C MET A 106 5.76 8.39 -6.81
N TYR A 107 5.35 7.90 -7.98
CA TYR A 107 5.68 6.57 -8.48
C TYR A 107 7.20 6.32 -8.47
N HIS A 108 7.98 7.24 -8.99
CA HIS A 108 9.45 7.13 -9.01
C HIS A 108 10.08 7.15 -7.62
N LEU A 109 9.51 7.86 -6.65
CA LEU A 109 9.99 7.86 -5.28
C LEU A 109 9.74 6.52 -4.61
N PHE A 110 8.56 5.95 -4.79
CA PHE A 110 8.20 4.65 -4.20
C PHE A 110 8.91 3.47 -4.86
N GLU A 111 9.13 3.51 -6.18
CA GLU A 111 9.95 2.49 -6.84
C GLU A 111 11.38 2.46 -6.29
N ARG A 112 12.00 3.62 -6.14
CA ARG A 112 13.34 3.71 -5.54
C ARG A 112 13.39 3.15 -4.12
N GLU A 113 12.41 3.47 -3.30
CA GLU A 113 12.32 3.00 -1.91
C GLU A 113 12.09 1.47 -1.85
N ARG A 114 11.28 0.93 -2.75
CA ARG A 114 11.06 -0.51 -2.91
C ARG A 114 12.34 -1.24 -3.33
N ASP A 115 13.05 -0.71 -4.31
CA ASP A 115 14.30 -1.29 -4.81
C ASP A 115 15.40 -1.24 -3.76
N ASP A 116 15.53 -0.16 -3.01
CA ASP A 116 16.47 -0.03 -1.90
C ASP A 116 16.16 -1.02 -0.78
N LYS A 117 14.88 -1.22 -0.45
CA LYS A 117 14.43 -2.18 0.55
C LYS A 117 14.72 -3.62 0.11
N HIS A 118 14.51 -3.92 -1.17
CA HIS A 118 14.82 -5.23 -1.75
C HIS A 118 16.33 -5.53 -1.73
N ARG A 119 17.16 -4.56 -2.09
CA ARG A 119 18.62 -4.64 -2.05
C ARG A 119 19.15 -4.82 -0.62
N ARG A 120 18.57 -4.12 0.37
CA ARG A 120 18.94 -4.29 1.78
C ARG A 120 18.58 -5.68 2.29
N SER A 121 17.39 -6.18 1.96
CA SER A 121 16.93 -7.52 2.35
C SER A 121 17.75 -8.64 1.70
N SER A 122 18.19 -8.47 0.44
CA SER A 122 19.09 -9.40 -0.23
C SER A 122 20.47 -9.44 0.44
N ARG A 123 21.06 -8.27 0.69
CA ARG A 123 22.36 -8.19 1.38
C ARG A 123 22.34 -8.80 2.79
N LEU A 124 21.25 -8.65 3.53
CA LEU A 124 21.11 -9.29 4.85
C LEU A 124 21.08 -10.81 4.73
N ARG A 125 20.33 -11.37 3.78
CA ARG A 125 20.31 -12.82 3.53
C ARG A 125 21.66 -13.36 3.09
N ASP A 126 22.37 -12.61 2.25
CA ASP A 126 23.72 -12.98 1.79
C ASP A 126 24.71 -12.99 2.97
N LEU A 127 24.59 -12.05 3.91
CA LEU A 127 25.39 -12.02 5.13
C LEU A 127 25.03 -13.18 6.07
N GLU A 128 23.75 -13.46 6.30
CA GLU A 128 23.28 -14.59 7.12
C GLU A 128 23.82 -15.92 6.56
N SER A 129 23.78 -16.12 5.24
CA SER A 129 24.32 -17.34 4.61
C SER A 129 25.84 -17.52 4.77
N LEU A 130 26.60 -16.44 4.94
CA LEU A 130 28.03 -16.50 5.21
C LEU A 130 28.34 -16.94 6.65
N PHE A 131 27.47 -16.62 7.61
CA PHE A 131 27.63 -17.04 9.01
C PHE A 131 27.14 -18.48 9.25
N ASP A 132 26.12 -18.93 8.53
CA ASP A 132 25.62 -20.32 8.63
C ASP A 132 26.55 -21.35 7.98
N SER A 133 27.52 -20.93 7.16
CA SER A 133 28.50 -21.83 6.51
C SER A 133 29.74 -22.13 7.34
N ASP A 134 29.91 -21.51 8.53
CA ASP A 134 31.13 -21.66 9.35
C ASP A 134 30.96 -22.67 10.53
N ASP A 135 29.77 -23.26 10.72
CA ASP A 135 29.49 -24.27 11.75
C ASP A 135 29.64 -25.73 11.25
N GLY A 136 30.40 -25.97 10.19
CA GLY A 136 30.66 -27.27 9.60
C GLY A 136 32.08 -27.76 9.83
N ASP A 137 32.28 -28.78 10.68
CA ASP A 137 33.39 -29.67 10.83
C ASP A 137 34.62 -29.24 11.65
N ASP A 138 34.49 -29.30 12.99
CA ASP A 138 35.65 -29.74 13.81
C ASP A 138 35.26 -30.80 14.87
N ASP A 139 34.78 -31.91 14.43
CA ASP A 139 34.51 -33.10 15.28
C ASP A 139 35.50 -34.26 15.00
N SER A 140 36.74 -33.96 14.50
CA SER A 140 37.71 -34.97 14.14
C SER A 140 38.94 -35.07 15.07
N ILE A 141 38.94 -34.39 16.24
CA ILE A 141 40.10 -34.48 17.19
C ILE A 141 39.67 -34.94 18.57
N VAL A 142 38.96 -36.05 18.72
CA VAL A 142 38.94 -36.80 20.01
C VAL A 142 38.77 -38.28 19.74
N ARG A 143 39.79 -38.93 19.21
CA ARG A 143 40.03 -40.38 19.42
C ARG A 143 41.50 -40.70 19.13
N ARG A 144 42.36 -40.44 20.09
CA ARG A 144 43.60 -41.26 20.36
C ARG A 144 44.28 -40.73 21.61
N VAL A 145 43.91 -41.26 22.76
CA VAL A 145 44.81 -41.75 23.81
C VAL A 145 44.05 -42.80 24.61
#